data_7ed6f5060c1062421b7c9f6e883561d7
#
_entry.id   7ed6f5060c1062421b7c9f6e883561d7
#
_cell.length_a   1.000
_cell.length_b   1.000
_cell.length_c   1.000
_cell.angle_alpha   90.00
_cell.angle_beta   90.00
_cell.angle_gamma   90.00
#
_symmetry.space_group_name_H-M   'P 1'
#
loop_
_entity.id
_entity.type
_entity.pdbx_description
1 polymer ?
#
loop_
_entity_poly.entity_id
_entity_poly.type
_entity_poly.pdbx_seq_one_letter_code
_entity_poly.pdbx_strand_id
1 'polypeptide(L)'
;KSGSTPYRDLFASINLQADEVIFGRDYEASLSVLHNVQNYENSTTMGRPGMNKKIVNSYLMADGSRFTDKAGYETMTFDQECQNRDPRLAQTIRESELQRKKPRTWLIL
;
A
#
# COMPACT_ATOMS: atom_id res chain seq x y z
N LYS A 1 0.11 15.53 7.37
CA LYS A 1 -0.90 15.89 6.37
C LYS A 1 -2.30 15.54 6.86
N SER A 2 -3.23 16.46 6.70
CA SER A 2 -4.66 16.24 6.96
C SER A 2 -5.35 15.78 5.67
N GLY A 3 -6.03 14.65 5.69
CA GLY A 3 -6.77 14.10 4.55
C GLY A 3 -7.29 12.71 4.87
N SER A 4 -8.18 12.18 4.05
CA SER A 4 -8.72 10.83 4.24
C SER A 4 -7.71 9.71 3.92
N THR A 5 -6.69 10.00 3.11
CA THR A 5 -5.66 9.05 2.67
C THR A 5 -4.26 9.68 2.58
N PRO A 6 -3.74 10.28 3.68
CA PRO A 6 -2.50 11.07 3.61
C PRO A 6 -1.27 10.24 3.23
N TYR A 7 -1.22 8.99 3.63
CA TYR A 7 -0.13 8.08 3.31
C TYR A 7 -0.12 7.73 1.82
N ARG A 8 -1.27 7.41 1.28
CA ARG A 8 -1.43 7.18 -0.15
C ARG A 8 -1.09 8.42 -0.97
N ASP A 9 -1.57 9.60 -0.55
CA ASP A 9 -1.35 10.86 -1.27
C ASP A 9 0.14 11.23 -1.33
N LEU A 10 0.91 10.87 -0.30
CA LEU A 10 2.37 11.04 -0.30
C LEU A 10 3.03 10.24 -1.43
N PHE A 11 2.70 8.94 -1.53
CA PHE A 11 3.34 8.05 -2.49
C PHE A 11 2.76 8.14 -3.92
N ALA A 12 1.55 8.62 -4.07
CA ALA A 12 0.90 8.80 -5.36
C ALA A 12 1.03 10.23 -5.92
N SER A 13 1.79 11.10 -5.27
CA SER A 13 1.99 12.48 -5.75
C SER A 13 2.89 12.52 -6.98
N ILE A 14 2.56 13.41 -7.91
CA ILE A 14 3.35 13.64 -9.13
C ILE A 14 4.70 14.28 -8.78
N ASN A 15 4.71 15.19 -7.79
CA ASN A 15 5.90 15.88 -7.35
C ASN A 15 6.32 15.43 -5.95
N LEU A 16 7.61 15.46 -5.66
CA LEU A 16 8.14 15.20 -4.33
C LEU A 16 7.53 16.16 -3.30
N GLN A 17 7.06 15.60 -2.20
CA GLN A 17 6.48 16.38 -1.10
C GLN A 17 7.60 16.87 -0.18
N ALA A 18 7.96 18.15 -0.31
CA ALA A 18 9.11 18.75 0.39
C ALA A 18 9.05 18.62 1.92
N ASP A 19 7.85 18.54 2.50
CA ASP A 19 7.67 18.42 3.94
C ASP A 19 7.96 17.00 4.48
N GLU A 20 8.00 16.00 3.60
CA GLU A 20 8.09 14.59 3.97
C GLU A 20 9.32 13.90 3.36
N VAL A 21 9.72 14.31 2.15
CA VAL A 21 10.76 13.61 1.39
C VAL A 21 12.11 14.26 1.63
N ILE A 22 13.03 13.53 2.25
CA ILE A 22 14.40 13.96 2.49
C ILE A 22 15.26 13.76 1.24
N PHE A 23 15.05 12.64 0.55
CA PHE A 23 15.77 12.28 -0.66
C PHE A 23 14.82 11.53 -1.61
N GLY A 24 14.80 11.91 -2.87
CA GLY A 24 13.94 11.26 -3.85
C GLY A 24 14.38 11.55 -5.28
N ARG A 25 13.83 10.79 -6.21
CA ARG A 25 13.98 10.99 -7.63
C ARG A 25 12.60 11.12 -8.27
N ASP A 26 12.38 12.23 -8.96
CA ASP A 26 11.17 12.40 -9.75
C ASP A 26 11.28 11.64 -11.07
N TYR A 27 10.19 10.98 -11.42
CA TYR A 27 9.99 10.35 -12.72
C TYR A 27 9.01 11.21 -13.52
N GLU A 28 9.46 11.70 -14.66
CA GLU A 28 8.72 12.66 -15.49
C GLU A 28 8.60 12.13 -16.92
N ALA A 29 7.37 11.83 -17.32
CA ALA A 29 7.10 11.24 -18.64
C ALA A 29 7.45 12.18 -19.80
N SER A 30 7.27 13.49 -19.60
CA SER A 30 7.61 14.51 -20.61
C SER A 30 9.10 14.57 -20.91
N LEU A 31 9.93 14.19 -19.94
CA LEU A 31 11.38 14.11 -20.07
C LEU A 31 11.90 12.71 -20.40
N SER A 32 11.00 11.76 -20.68
CA SER A 32 11.31 10.35 -20.90
C SER A 32 12.05 9.69 -19.73
N VAL A 33 11.92 10.23 -18.52
CA VAL A 33 12.46 9.65 -17.29
C VAL A 33 11.40 8.76 -16.67
N LEU A 34 11.42 7.49 -17.03
CA LEU A 34 10.41 6.51 -16.65
C LEU A 34 11.00 5.41 -15.79
N HIS A 35 10.12 4.67 -15.09
CA HIS A 35 10.43 3.40 -14.45
C HIS A 35 9.42 2.33 -14.90
N ASN A 36 9.77 1.07 -14.75
CA ASN A 36 8.95 -0.06 -15.18
C ASN A 36 8.38 -0.88 -14.01
N VAL A 37 8.39 -0.34 -12.79
CA VAL A 37 7.97 -1.06 -11.58
C VAL A 37 6.53 -1.54 -11.71
N GLN A 38 5.63 -0.67 -12.18
CA GLN A 38 4.21 -0.99 -12.33
C GLN A 38 3.97 -2.18 -13.28
N ASN A 39 4.75 -2.29 -14.36
CA ASN A 39 4.65 -3.42 -15.27
C ASN A 39 5.08 -4.73 -14.60
N TYR A 40 6.16 -4.69 -13.83
CA TYR A 40 6.62 -5.87 -13.08
C TYR A 40 5.62 -6.35 -12.04
N GLU A 41 4.94 -5.43 -11.35
CA GLU A 41 4.03 -5.77 -10.27
C GLU A 41 2.63 -6.21 -10.76
N ASN A 42 2.16 -5.63 -11.86
CA ASN A 42 0.81 -5.91 -12.38
C ASN A 42 0.78 -6.98 -13.46
N SER A 43 1.91 -7.36 -14.01
CA SER A 43 1.97 -8.37 -15.06
C SER A 43 1.67 -9.77 -14.53
N THR A 44 0.83 -10.50 -15.23
CA THR A 44 0.54 -11.92 -14.93
C THR A 44 1.68 -12.86 -15.32
N THR A 45 2.61 -12.40 -16.16
CA THR A 45 3.72 -13.18 -16.71
C THR A 45 5.07 -12.89 -16.07
N MET A 46 5.17 -11.82 -15.28
CA MET A 46 6.39 -11.44 -14.58
C MET A 46 6.38 -11.92 -13.12
N GLY A 47 7.40 -11.60 -12.33
CA GLY A 47 7.70 -12.19 -11.05
C GLY A 47 6.64 -12.09 -9.93
N ARG A 48 5.53 -11.37 -10.15
CA ARG A 48 4.45 -11.20 -9.17
C ARG A 48 4.97 -10.89 -7.78
N PRO A 49 5.73 -9.81 -7.60
CA PRO A 49 6.22 -9.43 -6.30
C PRO A 49 5.06 -9.18 -5.34
N GLY A 50 5.24 -9.51 -4.08
CA GLY A 50 4.23 -9.29 -3.05
C GLY A 50 4.88 -8.88 -1.74
N MET A 51 4.07 -8.37 -0.82
CA MET A 51 4.55 -8.05 0.51
C MET A 51 4.80 -9.29 1.34
N ASN A 52 5.87 -9.27 2.11
CA ASN A 52 6.14 -10.32 3.08
C ASN A 52 5.06 -10.31 4.19
N LYS A 53 4.53 -11.49 4.51
CA LYS A 53 3.51 -11.68 5.56
C LYS A 53 3.95 -11.08 6.90
N LYS A 54 5.23 -11.14 7.24
CA LYS A 54 5.76 -10.56 8.46
C LYS A 54 5.59 -9.04 8.50
N ILE A 55 5.78 -8.36 7.37
CA ILE A 55 5.54 -6.90 7.25
C ILE A 55 4.06 -6.60 7.39
N VAL A 56 3.19 -7.37 6.74
CA VAL A 56 1.73 -7.21 6.89
C VAL A 56 1.30 -7.40 8.34
N ASN A 57 1.83 -8.38 9.03
CA ASN A 57 1.53 -8.64 10.43
C ASN A 57 2.07 -7.57 11.40
N SER A 58 3.08 -6.81 11.00
CA SER A 58 3.64 -5.72 11.83
C SER A 58 2.76 -4.48 11.91
N TYR A 59 1.81 -4.31 10.98
CA TYR A 59 0.81 -3.26 11.12
C TYR A 59 -0.05 -3.52 12.36
N LEU A 60 -0.33 -2.48 13.13
CA LEU A 60 -1.13 -2.59 14.35
C LEU A 60 -2.63 -2.73 14.04
N MET A 61 -3.40 -3.08 15.03
CA MET A 61 -4.85 -2.93 15.03
C MET A 61 -5.24 -1.46 15.13
N ALA A 62 -6.47 -1.10 14.81
CA ALA A 62 -6.96 0.26 14.90
C ALA A 62 -6.92 0.85 16.33
N ASP A 63 -6.95 -0.01 17.34
CA ASP A 63 -6.82 0.34 18.75
C ASP A 63 -5.37 0.45 19.26
N GLY A 64 -4.38 0.19 18.37
CA GLY A 64 -2.95 0.21 18.68
C GLY A 64 -2.39 -1.11 19.23
N SER A 65 -3.20 -2.14 19.40
CA SER A 65 -2.73 -3.47 19.80
C SER A 65 -2.00 -4.19 18.65
N ARG A 66 -1.20 -5.19 18.98
CA ARG A 66 -0.52 -6.00 17.96
C ARG A 66 -1.51 -6.97 17.31
N PHE A 67 -1.46 -7.07 16.00
CA PHE A 67 -2.26 -8.05 15.27
C PHE A 67 -1.93 -9.51 15.69
N THR A 68 -0.67 -9.79 15.94
CA THR A 68 -0.18 -11.12 16.34
C THR A 68 -0.62 -11.56 17.74
N ASP A 69 -1.12 -10.64 18.56
CA ASP A 69 -1.66 -10.98 19.88
C ASP A 69 -3.11 -11.50 19.78
N LYS A 70 -3.73 -11.38 18.60
CA LYS A 70 -5.08 -11.88 18.37
C LYS A 70 -5.09 -13.39 18.22
N ALA A 71 -5.93 -14.08 19.01
CA ALA A 71 -6.05 -15.53 18.94
C ALA A 71 -6.48 -15.98 17.52
N GLY A 72 -5.79 -16.96 16.96
CA GLY A 72 -6.10 -17.54 15.65
C GLY A 72 -5.69 -16.68 14.45
N TYR A 73 -4.88 -15.64 14.62
CA TYR A 73 -4.45 -14.76 13.52
C TYR A 73 -3.77 -15.53 12.36
N GLU A 74 -3.12 -16.64 12.64
CA GLU A 74 -2.42 -17.46 11.64
C GLU A 74 -3.37 -18.16 10.65
N THR A 75 -4.60 -18.40 11.06
CA THR A 75 -5.62 -19.13 10.27
C THR A 75 -6.69 -18.23 9.66
N MET A 76 -6.55 -16.92 9.83
CA MET A 76 -7.48 -15.96 9.26
C MET A 76 -7.35 -15.86 7.75
N THR A 77 -8.49 -15.63 7.09
CA THR A 77 -8.49 -15.26 5.67
C THR A 77 -7.94 -13.84 5.51
N PHE A 78 -7.46 -13.51 4.32
CA PHE A 78 -6.91 -12.18 4.03
C PHE A 78 -7.91 -11.06 4.37
N ASP A 79 -9.18 -11.22 4.03
CA ASP A 79 -10.21 -10.23 4.35
C ASP A 79 -10.38 -10.04 5.87
N GLN A 80 -10.32 -11.13 6.64
CA GLN A 80 -10.37 -11.07 8.11
C GLN A 80 -9.14 -10.39 8.71
N GLU A 81 -7.96 -10.62 8.12
CA GLU A 81 -6.71 -9.99 8.53
C GLU A 81 -6.69 -8.48 8.30
N CYS A 82 -7.41 -8.01 7.29
CA CYS A 82 -7.46 -6.59 6.95
C CYS A 82 -8.45 -5.79 7.80
N GLN A 83 -9.35 -6.45 8.54
CA GLN A 83 -10.37 -5.76 9.33
C GLN A 83 -9.81 -5.14 10.61
N ASN A 84 -10.28 -3.92 10.91
CA ASN A 84 -9.90 -3.18 12.13
C ASN A 84 -8.39 -3.00 12.30
N ARG A 85 -7.68 -2.79 11.18
CA ARG A 85 -6.24 -2.55 11.17
C ARG A 85 -5.93 -1.05 11.06
N ASP A 86 -4.68 -0.73 11.26
CA ASP A 86 -4.14 0.60 10.97
C ASP A 86 -4.57 1.04 9.56
N PRO A 87 -5.12 2.26 9.40
CA PRO A 87 -5.58 2.76 8.10
C PRO A 87 -4.51 2.76 7.00
N ARG A 88 -3.22 2.77 7.37
CA ARG A 88 -2.11 2.69 6.42
C ARG A 88 -2.04 1.34 5.71
N LEU A 89 -2.48 0.26 6.36
CA LEU A 89 -2.52 -1.05 5.72
C LEU A 89 -3.43 -1.02 4.49
N ALA A 90 -4.64 -0.48 4.62
CA ALA A 90 -5.59 -0.36 3.51
C ALA A 90 -5.13 0.63 2.41
N GLN A 91 -4.19 1.52 2.73
CA GLN A 91 -3.56 2.42 1.77
C GLN A 91 -2.37 1.77 1.03
N THR A 92 -1.81 0.71 1.59
CA THR A 92 -0.67 -0.03 1.03
C THR A 92 -1.13 -1.29 0.29
N ILE A 93 -2.03 -2.05 0.87
CA ILE A 93 -2.53 -3.31 0.31
C ILE A 93 -4.00 -3.15 -0.07
N ARG A 94 -4.34 -3.62 -1.25
CA ARG A 94 -5.72 -3.59 -1.71
C ARG A 94 -6.49 -4.77 -1.15
N GLU A 95 -7.46 -4.47 -0.32
CA GLU A 95 -8.43 -5.41 0.23
C GLU A 95 -9.55 -5.68 -0.81
N SER A 96 -10.05 -6.87 -0.87
CA SER A 96 -11.17 -7.46 -1.62
C SER A 96 -11.94 -6.69 -2.74
N GLU A 97 -12.87 -7.38 -3.40
CA GLU A 97 -13.67 -6.91 -4.55
C GLU A 97 -14.50 -5.62 -4.33
N LEU A 98 -14.86 -5.31 -3.11
CA LEU A 98 -15.62 -4.09 -2.78
C LEU A 98 -14.81 -2.80 -3.06
N GLN A 99 -13.50 -2.87 -2.98
CA GLN A 99 -12.60 -1.77 -3.32
C GLN A 99 -12.35 -1.66 -4.85
N ARG A 100 -12.64 -2.70 -5.63
CA ARG A 100 -12.50 -2.68 -7.10
C ARG A 100 -13.46 -1.74 -7.81
N LYS A 101 -14.55 -1.33 -7.16
CA LYS A 101 -15.56 -0.42 -7.74
C LYS A 101 -15.15 1.05 -7.69
N LYS A 102 -14.06 1.41 -7.01
CA LYS A 102 -13.48 2.76 -7.07
C LYS A 102 -12.49 2.85 -8.24
N PRO A 103 -12.42 4.00 -8.95
CA PRO A 103 -11.57 4.10 -10.13
C PRO A 103 -10.12 3.70 -9.81
N ARG A 104 -9.53 2.98 -10.75
CA ARG A 104 -8.18 2.43 -10.67
C ARG A 104 -7.13 3.54 -10.54
N THR A 105 -6.85 3.94 -9.34
CA THR A 105 -5.60 4.66 -9.06
C THR A 105 -4.69 3.66 -8.38
N TRP A 106 -3.70 3.21 -9.12
CA TRP A 106 -2.76 2.19 -8.67
C TRP A 106 -1.81 2.79 -7.65
N LEU A 107 -1.74 2.19 -6.50
CA LEU A 107 -0.68 2.41 -5.53
C LEU A 107 0.28 1.26 -5.60
N ILE A 108 1.47 1.58 -5.98
CA ILE A 108 2.63 0.73 -5.88
C ILE A 108 3.66 1.52 -5.08
N LEU A 109 4.00 1.01 -3.93
CA LEU A 109 5.22 1.38 -3.24
C LEU A 109 6.41 0.74 -3.94
#